data_60d2a9d64a40a0631fe779f780c8eaea
#
_entry.id   60d2a9d64a40a0631fe779f780c8eaea
#
_cell.length_a   1.000
_cell.length_b   1.000
_cell.length_c   1.000
_cell.angle_alpha   90.00
_cell.angle_beta   90.00
_cell.angle_gamma   90.00
#
_symmetry.space_group_name_H-M   'P 1'
#
loop_
_entity.id
_entity.type
_entity.pdbx_description
1 polymer ?
#
loop_
_entity_poly.entity_id
_entity_poly.type
_entity_poly.pdbx_seq_one_letter_code
_entity_poly.pdbx_strand_id
1 'polypeptide(L)'
;MHDTISSQNTCASGGNGQAGQSLRMGRVEAVRGNRPLRAGTDAGMADKGDEKMNEVILPWPPKALSPNARTHWRKKAPISKAYKAACWALTKEAGLVVPDSPKIALWLDFVPPDKRHRDDDNIIAAFKAGRDGFAQALGIDDKRFRCYPYVRDDSIGGFVRVRITEIPS
;
A
#
# COMPACT_ATOMS: atom_id res chain seq x y z
N MET A 1 16.82 62.30 -3.61
CA MET A 1 17.23 62.59 -2.21
C MET A 1 17.09 61.29 -1.46
N HIS A 2 18.27 60.69 -1.25
CA HIS A 2 18.78 60.06 -0.02
C HIS A 2 18.06 58.79 0.44
N ASP A 3 18.68 57.75 0.86
CA ASP A 3 20.07 57.21 0.81
C ASP A 3 20.00 55.75 1.27
N THR A 4 20.73 54.93 0.61
CA THR A 4 21.51 53.77 0.99
C THR A 4 21.76 53.63 2.51
N ILE A 5 21.59 52.42 3.07
CA ILE A 5 22.62 51.84 3.96
C ILE A 5 22.64 50.30 3.81
N SER A 6 23.78 49.88 3.35
CA SER A 6 24.42 48.57 3.41
C SER A 6 24.86 48.26 4.84
N SER A 7 24.77 47.04 5.27
CA SER A 7 25.66 46.53 6.33
C SER A 7 25.93 45.05 6.11
N GLN A 8 27.12 44.81 5.62
CA GLN A 8 27.87 43.57 5.66
C GLN A 8 28.27 43.28 7.13
N ASN A 9 28.28 42.07 7.53
CA ASN A 9 29.14 41.63 8.59
C ASN A 9 29.71 40.25 8.29
N THR A 10 30.98 40.27 7.98
CA THR A 10 31.95 39.20 7.82
C THR A 10 32.60 38.83 9.15
N CYS A 11 33.31 37.69 9.10
CA CYS A 11 34.36 37.23 10.04
C CYS A 11 33.88 36.29 11.16
N ALA A 12 34.58 35.24 11.51
CA ALA A 12 35.84 34.59 11.11
C ALA A 12 35.90 33.24 11.84
N SER A 13 36.36 32.17 11.20
CA SER A 13 37.65 31.56 11.39
C SER A 13 38.03 31.02 12.78
N GLY A 14 38.45 29.78 12.80
CA GLY A 14 39.27 29.12 13.82
C GLY A 14 38.58 27.91 14.45
N GLY A 15 39.13 26.74 14.55
CA GLY A 15 40.46 26.28 14.38
C GLY A 15 40.55 24.77 14.57
N ASN A 16 41.56 24.27 14.07
CA ASN A 16 42.21 22.98 14.19
C ASN A 16 42.00 22.16 15.51
N GLY A 17 41.92 20.84 15.33
CA GLY A 17 42.11 19.89 16.40
C GLY A 17 42.24 18.47 15.83
N GLN A 18 43.45 18.12 15.37
CA GLN A 18 43.91 16.75 15.09
C GLN A 18 44.12 16.01 16.39
N ALA A 19 43.86 14.73 16.35
CA ALA A 19 44.57 13.57 16.97
C ALA A 19 43.51 12.48 17.16
N GLY A 20 43.60 11.29 16.63
CA GLY A 20 44.69 10.38 16.55
C GLY A 20 44.34 9.10 17.28
N GLN A 21 44.44 7.98 16.54
CA GLN A 21 44.62 6.61 17.10
C GLN A 21 43.36 6.02 17.77
N SER A 22 42.91 4.80 17.52
CA SER A 22 43.67 3.55 17.40
C SER A 22 42.72 2.46 16.90
N LEU A 23 43.19 1.73 15.92
CA LEU A 23 42.69 0.41 15.52
C LEU A 23 42.75 -0.55 16.72
N ARG A 24 41.62 -1.10 17.13
CA ARG A 24 41.60 -2.39 17.83
C ARG A 24 40.77 -3.39 17.04
N MET A 25 41.49 -4.22 16.32
CA MET A 25 41.04 -5.51 15.89
C MET A 25 40.63 -6.32 17.10
N GLY A 26 39.36 -6.57 17.28
CA GLY A 26 38.80 -7.54 18.22
C GLY A 26 38.40 -8.79 17.46
N ARG A 27 39.25 -9.75 17.55
CA ARG A 27 39.19 -11.19 17.39
C ARG A 27 37.76 -11.75 17.30
N VAL A 28 37.46 -12.33 16.16
CA VAL A 28 36.31 -13.21 15.96
C VAL A 28 36.56 -14.55 16.64
N GLU A 29 35.88 -14.83 17.72
CA GLU A 29 35.80 -16.18 18.27
C GLU A 29 34.63 -16.91 17.65
N ALA A 30 34.97 -17.91 16.85
CA ALA A 30 34.06 -18.91 16.32
C ALA A 30 33.55 -19.81 17.45
N VAL A 31 32.31 -19.68 17.82
CA VAL A 31 31.61 -20.69 18.61
C VAL A 31 30.96 -21.70 17.69
N ARG A 32 31.64 -22.81 17.50
CA ARG A 32 31.07 -24.05 16.98
C ARG A 32 30.10 -24.61 18.03
N GLY A 33 28.85 -24.72 17.65
CA GLY A 33 27.81 -25.39 18.43
C GLY A 33 26.82 -26.04 17.49
N ASN A 34 27.31 -27.08 16.86
CA ASN A 34 26.48 -28.00 16.04
C ASN A 34 25.65 -28.88 16.99
N ARG A 35 24.34 -28.70 17.00
CA ARG A 35 23.40 -29.70 17.53
C ARG A 35 22.25 -29.86 16.56
N PRO A 36 22.12 -31.02 15.93
CA PRO A 36 20.94 -31.32 15.12
C PRO A 36 19.79 -31.60 16.08
N LEU A 37 18.79 -30.73 16.12
CA LEU A 37 17.50 -31.06 16.74
C LEU A 37 16.66 -31.85 15.73
N ARG A 38 16.28 -32.98 16.21
CA ARG A 38 15.53 -34.07 15.63
C ARG A 38 14.33 -33.61 14.81
N ALA A 39 14.19 -34.28 13.68
CA ALA A 39 12.97 -34.40 12.88
C ALA A 39 11.77 -34.69 13.79
N GLY A 40 10.89 -33.74 13.93
CA GLY A 40 9.50 -33.93 14.27
C GLY A 40 8.74 -34.01 12.97
N THR A 41 8.43 -35.22 12.57
CA THR A 41 7.42 -35.51 11.57
C THR A 41 6.09 -35.04 12.11
N ASP A 42 5.65 -33.86 11.70
CA ASP A 42 4.23 -33.52 11.73
C ASP A 42 3.72 -33.62 10.30
N ALA A 43 3.07 -34.76 10.12
CA ALA A 43 2.35 -35.11 8.92
C ALA A 43 1.13 -34.21 8.77
N GLY A 44 0.95 -33.67 7.59
CA GLY A 44 -0.37 -33.39 7.07
C GLY A 44 -0.89 -31.99 7.24
N MET A 45 -0.29 -31.03 6.55
CA MET A 45 -1.11 -29.99 5.95
C MET A 45 -0.90 -30.09 4.45
N ALA A 46 -1.93 -30.68 3.82
CA ALA A 46 -2.01 -30.80 2.38
C ALA A 46 -1.63 -29.46 1.76
N ASP A 47 -0.58 -29.50 0.98
CA ASP A 47 -0.30 -28.59 -0.10
C ASP A 47 -1.59 -28.43 -0.93
N LYS A 48 -2.42 -27.47 -0.56
CA LYS A 48 -3.42 -26.93 -1.45
C LYS A 48 -2.65 -26.16 -2.49
N GLY A 49 -2.46 -26.83 -3.61
CA GLY A 49 -1.80 -26.38 -4.80
C GLY A 49 -1.93 -24.86 -4.99
N ASP A 50 -0.84 -24.32 -5.45
CA ASP A 50 -0.59 -22.97 -5.93
C ASP A 50 -1.84 -22.34 -6.58
N GLU A 51 -2.81 -21.99 -5.76
CA GLU A 51 -3.92 -21.13 -6.15
C GLU A 51 -3.27 -19.76 -6.35
N LYS A 52 -2.83 -19.51 -7.58
CA LYS A 52 -2.33 -18.24 -8.06
C LYS A 52 -3.22 -17.18 -7.42
N MET A 53 -2.74 -16.57 -6.33
CA MET A 53 -3.56 -15.68 -5.53
C MET A 53 -3.99 -14.54 -6.41
N ASN A 54 -5.26 -14.56 -6.84
CA ASN A 54 -5.87 -13.51 -7.65
C ASN A 54 -6.08 -12.27 -6.76
N GLU A 55 -4.95 -11.66 -6.32
CA GLU A 55 -4.97 -10.46 -5.51
C GLU A 55 -4.05 -9.38 -6.06
N VAL A 56 -4.39 -8.15 -5.78
CA VAL A 56 -3.59 -6.97 -6.10
C VAL A 56 -3.63 -5.97 -4.95
N ILE A 57 -2.53 -5.27 -4.74
CA ILE A 57 -2.44 -4.18 -3.78
C ILE A 57 -2.63 -2.86 -4.52
N LEU A 58 -3.66 -2.13 -4.17
CA LEU A 58 -3.99 -0.81 -4.73
C LEU A 58 -3.69 0.29 -3.71
N PRO A 59 -3.36 1.51 -4.16
CA PRO A 59 -3.09 2.61 -3.26
C PRO A 59 -4.34 3.00 -2.46
N TRP A 60 -4.13 3.51 -1.25
CA TRP A 60 -5.20 4.06 -0.42
C TRP A 60 -5.95 5.19 -1.14
N PRO A 61 -7.29 5.24 -1.07
CA PRO A 61 -8.06 6.29 -1.74
C PRO A 61 -7.68 7.68 -1.22
N PRO A 62 -7.42 8.64 -2.11
CA PRO A 62 -7.12 10.02 -1.73
C PRO A 62 -8.24 10.64 -0.87
N LYS A 63 -7.87 11.36 0.18
CA LYS A 63 -8.82 12.05 1.07
C LYS A 63 -9.81 12.94 0.33
N ALA A 64 -9.40 13.54 -0.79
CA ALA A 64 -10.24 14.38 -1.62
C ALA A 64 -11.43 13.64 -2.25
N LEU A 65 -11.38 12.31 -2.36
CA LEU A 65 -12.45 11.48 -2.92
C LEU A 65 -13.49 11.07 -1.87
N SER A 66 -13.20 11.26 -0.57
CA SER A 66 -14.19 11.03 0.48
C SER A 66 -15.45 11.87 0.26
N PRO A 67 -16.65 11.34 0.53
CA PRO A 67 -17.92 12.08 0.45
C PRO A 67 -17.88 13.34 1.31
N ASN A 68 -17.28 13.26 2.49
CA ASN A 68 -17.20 14.34 3.46
C ASN A 68 -16.09 15.38 3.15
N ALA A 69 -15.28 15.15 2.10
CA ALA A 69 -14.28 16.12 1.68
C ALA A 69 -14.96 17.34 1.03
N ARG A 70 -14.73 18.53 1.62
CA ARG A 70 -15.19 19.81 1.06
C ARG A 70 -14.35 20.24 -0.16
N THR A 71 -14.02 19.28 -1.03
CA THR A 71 -13.23 19.54 -2.22
C THR A 71 -14.14 19.90 -3.39
N HIS A 72 -13.90 21.06 -3.98
CA HIS A 72 -14.66 21.51 -5.15
C HIS A 72 -14.54 20.50 -6.29
N TRP A 73 -15.63 20.24 -7.02
CA TRP A 73 -15.69 19.20 -8.06
C TRP A 73 -14.60 19.32 -9.13
N ARG A 74 -14.22 20.55 -9.54
CA ARG A 74 -13.13 20.80 -10.50
C ARG A 74 -11.79 20.26 -10.04
N LYS A 75 -11.51 20.27 -8.72
CA LYS A 75 -10.30 19.72 -8.11
C LYS A 75 -10.45 18.21 -7.88
N LYS A 76 -11.67 17.73 -7.62
CA LYS A 76 -11.95 16.31 -7.37
C LYS A 76 -11.84 15.47 -8.66
N ALA A 77 -12.28 15.99 -9.80
CA ALA A 77 -12.31 15.26 -11.06
C ALA A 77 -10.92 14.77 -11.54
N PRO A 78 -9.88 15.60 -11.61
CA PRO A 78 -8.54 15.14 -12.00
C PRO A 78 -7.94 14.13 -11.00
N ILE A 79 -8.20 14.28 -9.69
CA ILE A 79 -7.75 13.34 -8.66
C ILE A 79 -8.42 11.98 -8.87
N SER A 80 -9.72 11.97 -9.11
CA SER A 80 -10.47 10.73 -9.40
C SER A 80 -9.94 10.03 -10.65
N LYS A 81 -9.69 10.78 -11.72
CA LYS A 81 -9.13 10.25 -12.97
C LYS A 81 -7.73 9.66 -12.77
N ALA A 82 -6.86 10.36 -12.05
CA ALA A 82 -5.51 9.89 -11.75
C ALA A 82 -5.53 8.62 -10.87
N TYR A 83 -6.37 8.59 -9.84
CA TYR A 83 -6.52 7.44 -8.97
C TYR A 83 -7.06 6.22 -9.72
N LYS A 84 -8.09 6.40 -10.56
CA LYS A 84 -8.62 5.37 -11.44
C LYS A 84 -7.53 4.79 -12.36
N ALA A 85 -6.72 5.66 -12.98
CA ALA A 85 -5.64 5.26 -13.87
C ALA A 85 -4.53 4.47 -13.14
N ALA A 86 -4.17 4.89 -11.92
CA ALA A 86 -3.21 4.16 -11.10
C ALA A 86 -3.71 2.75 -10.73
N CYS A 87 -4.96 2.62 -10.29
CA CYS A 87 -5.56 1.33 -9.98
C CYS A 87 -5.65 0.44 -11.23
N TRP A 88 -5.98 1.01 -12.38
CA TRP A 88 -6.00 0.30 -13.65
C TRP A 88 -4.62 -0.27 -14.01
N ALA A 89 -3.58 0.55 -13.93
CA ALA A 89 -2.21 0.14 -14.27
C ALA A 89 -1.71 -1.01 -13.37
N LEU A 90 -1.87 -0.87 -12.05
CA LEU A 90 -1.47 -1.90 -11.09
C LEU A 90 -2.24 -3.22 -11.29
N THR A 91 -3.53 -3.13 -11.63
CA THR A 91 -4.33 -4.33 -11.90
C THR A 91 -3.87 -5.03 -13.19
N LYS A 92 -3.50 -4.27 -14.22
CA LYS A 92 -2.93 -4.81 -15.47
C LYS A 92 -1.59 -5.50 -15.21
N GLU A 93 -0.74 -4.88 -14.41
CA GLU A 93 0.58 -5.41 -14.03
C GLU A 93 0.44 -6.73 -13.23
N ALA A 94 -0.53 -6.80 -12.32
CA ALA A 94 -0.78 -7.98 -11.52
C ALA A 94 -1.24 -9.20 -12.33
N GLY A 95 -1.76 -9.02 -13.54
CA GLY A 95 -2.14 -10.11 -14.44
C GLY A 95 -3.17 -11.07 -13.86
N LEU A 96 -4.18 -10.55 -13.16
CA LEU A 96 -5.21 -11.34 -12.50
C LEU A 96 -6.01 -12.17 -13.51
N VAL A 97 -6.32 -13.40 -13.12
CA VAL A 97 -7.18 -14.28 -13.92
C VAL A 97 -8.63 -14.07 -13.48
N VAL A 98 -9.47 -13.67 -14.44
CA VAL A 98 -10.90 -13.45 -14.19
C VAL A 98 -11.61 -14.81 -14.18
N PRO A 99 -12.35 -15.13 -13.11
CA PRO A 99 -13.16 -16.35 -13.08
C PRO A 99 -14.27 -16.30 -14.15
N ASP A 100 -14.50 -17.43 -14.79
CA ASP A 100 -15.60 -17.62 -15.76
C ASP A 100 -16.93 -17.87 -15.03
N SER A 101 -17.36 -16.87 -14.27
CA SER A 101 -18.60 -16.91 -13.49
C SER A 101 -19.42 -15.66 -13.75
N PRO A 102 -20.76 -15.75 -13.80
CA PRO A 102 -21.63 -14.60 -14.00
C PRO A 102 -21.52 -13.58 -12.87
N LYS A 103 -21.15 -14.01 -11.68
CA LYS A 103 -20.91 -13.15 -10.52
C LYS A 103 -19.56 -13.48 -9.88
N ILE A 104 -18.83 -12.45 -9.54
CA ILE A 104 -17.47 -12.53 -8.98
C ILE A 104 -17.49 -11.89 -7.60
N ALA A 105 -16.98 -12.60 -6.60
CA ALA A 105 -16.76 -12.04 -5.28
C ALA A 105 -15.52 -11.14 -5.32
N LEU A 106 -15.69 -9.89 -4.91
CA LEU A 106 -14.64 -8.90 -4.78
C LEU A 106 -14.40 -8.60 -3.30
N TRP A 107 -13.36 -9.18 -2.75
CA TRP A 107 -12.92 -8.97 -1.38
C TRP A 107 -12.04 -7.73 -1.32
N LEU A 108 -12.40 -6.79 -0.46
CA LEU A 108 -11.73 -5.51 -0.32
C LEU A 108 -11.25 -5.36 1.12
N ASP A 109 -9.96 -5.59 1.35
CA ASP A 109 -9.33 -5.34 2.65
C ASP A 109 -8.71 -3.94 2.66
N PHE A 110 -9.32 -3.03 3.38
CA PHE A 110 -8.83 -1.67 3.56
C PHE A 110 -7.86 -1.62 4.73
N VAL A 111 -6.59 -1.38 4.47
CA VAL A 111 -5.54 -1.24 5.49
C VAL A 111 -5.20 0.24 5.64
N PRO A 112 -5.66 0.91 6.73
CA PRO A 112 -5.52 2.35 6.89
C PRO A 112 -4.06 2.81 6.98
N PRO A 113 -3.75 4.07 6.59
CA PRO A 113 -2.40 4.62 6.74
C PRO A 113 -2.06 5.03 8.18
N ASP A 114 -3.04 5.13 9.06
CA ASP A 114 -2.89 5.48 10.47
C ASP A 114 -4.05 4.92 11.32
N LYS A 115 -3.92 4.98 12.66
CA LYS A 115 -4.91 4.45 13.63
C LYS A 115 -6.13 5.35 13.87
N ARG A 116 -6.34 6.39 13.08
CA ARG A 116 -7.51 7.25 13.25
C ARG A 116 -8.77 6.48 12.91
N HIS A 117 -9.77 6.59 13.77
CA HIS A 117 -11.09 6.06 13.46
C HIS A 117 -11.62 6.69 12.16
N ARG A 118 -12.13 5.88 11.28
CA ARG A 118 -12.74 6.27 10.03
C ARG A 118 -14.08 5.59 9.89
N ASP A 119 -14.96 6.27 9.23
CA ASP A 119 -16.26 5.75 8.85
C ASP A 119 -16.08 4.86 7.61
N ASP A 120 -16.46 3.60 7.72
CA ASP A 120 -16.30 2.58 6.69
C ASP A 120 -17.01 2.96 5.40
N ASP A 121 -18.23 3.49 5.49
CA ASP A 121 -19.00 3.92 4.33
C ASP A 121 -18.27 5.01 3.52
N ASN A 122 -17.61 5.92 4.22
CA ASN A 122 -16.83 6.97 3.58
C ASN A 122 -15.58 6.43 2.86
N ILE A 123 -14.93 5.39 3.42
CA ILE A 123 -13.77 4.74 2.81
C ILE A 123 -14.21 3.99 1.55
N ILE A 124 -15.27 3.21 1.66
CA ILE A 124 -15.85 2.44 0.55
C ILE A 124 -16.27 3.36 -0.59
N ALA A 125 -16.95 4.46 -0.26
CA ALA A 125 -17.36 5.46 -1.25
C ALA A 125 -16.16 6.17 -1.92
N ALA A 126 -15.09 6.46 -1.15
CA ALA A 126 -13.88 7.05 -1.70
C ALA A 126 -13.14 6.11 -2.67
N PHE A 127 -13.24 4.79 -2.47
CA PHE A 127 -12.63 3.76 -3.31
C PHE A 127 -13.36 3.54 -4.63
N LYS A 128 -14.55 4.10 -4.85
CA LYS A 128 -15.35 3.86 -6.07
C LYS A 128 -14.53 4.03 -7.36
N ALA A 129 -13.75 5.10 -7.48
CA ALA A 129 -12.91 5.33 -8.66
C ALA A 129 -11.82 4.25 -8.84
N GLY A 130 -11.29 3.71 -7.74
CA GLY A 130 -10.36 2.58 -7.77
C GLY A 130 -11.02 1.31 -8.30
N ARG A 131 -12.23 1.00 -7.81
CA ARG A 131 -13.04 -0.14 -8.29
C ARG A 131 -13.37 -0.02 -9.77
N ASP A 132 -13.72 1.18 -10.24
CA ASP A 132 -13.99 1.42 -11.66
C ASP A 132 -12.72 1.21 -12.51
N GLY A 133 -11.53 1.57 -12.00
CA GLY A 133 -10.24 1.31 -12.64
C GLY A 133 -9.92 -0.18 -12.68
N PHE A 134 -10.17 -0.89 -11.60
CA PHE A 134 -10.01 -2.32 -11.47
C PHE A 134 -10.90 -3.09 -12.47
N ALA A 135 -12.20 -2.78 -12.52
CA ALA A 135 -13.14 -3.38 -13.46
C ALA A 135 -12.73 -3.16 -14.93
N GLN A 136 -12.32 -1.94 -15.25
CA GLN A 136 -11.83 -1.58 -16.58
C GLN A 136 -10.56 -2.33 -16.96
N ALA A 137 -9.64 -2.55 -16.01
CA ALA A 137 -8.41 -3.30 -16.26
C ALA A 137 -8.69 -4.76 -16.62
N LEU A 138 -9.65 -5.36 -15.94
CA LEU A 138 -10.07 -6.76 -16.18
C LEU A 138 -11.01 -6.91 -17.39
N GLY A 139 -11.53 -5.80 -17.93
CA GLY A 139 -12.46 -5.83 -19.06
C GLY A 139 -13.85 -6.36 -18.70
N ILE A 140 -14.26 -6.24 -17.45
CA ILE A 140 -15.55 -6.73 -16.94
C ILE A 140 -16.45 -5.59 -16.48
N ASP A 141 -17.76 -5.81 -16.58
CA ASP A 141 -18.77 -4.89 -16.04
C ASP A 141 -18.74 -4.95 -14.50
N ASP A 142 -18.70 -3.80 -13.85
CA ASP A 142 -18.69 -3.68 -12.39
C ASP A 142 -19.96 -4.26 -11.72
N LYS A 143 -21.04 -4.45 -12.48
CA LYS A 143 -22.28 -5.12 -12.04
C LYS A 143 -22.08 -6.61 -11.74
N ARG A 144 -21.02 -7.24 -12.28
CA ARG A 144 -20.67 -8.63 -11.98
C ARG A 144 -20.05 -8.78 -10.60
N PHE A 145 -19.53 -7.70 -10.00
CA PHE A 145 -18.92 -7.74 -8.69
C PHE A 145 -19.95 -7.75 -7.55
N ARG A 146 -19.80 -8.73 -6.67
CA ARG A 146 -20.36 -8.71 -5.34
C ARG A 146 -19.25 -8.32 -4.37
N CYS A 147 -19.31 -7.08 -3.86
CA CYS A 147 -18.26 -6.53 -3.00
C CYS A 147 -18.43 -6.97 -1.54
N TYR A 148 -17.34 -7.39 -0.94
CA TYR A 148 -17.21 -7.73 0.47
C TYR A 148 -16.11 -6.83 1.08
N PRO A 149 -16.46 -5.60 1.50
CA PRO A 149 -15.50 -4.68 2.10
C PRO A 149 -15.23 -5.06 3.55
N TYR A 150 -13.98 -4.96 3.95
CA TYR A 150 -13.52 -5.10 5.32
C TYR A 150 -12.48 -4.03 5.64
N VAL A 151 -12.68 -3.27 6.71
CA VAL A 151 -11.73 -2.27 7.18
C VAL A 151 -10.91 -2.88 8.32
N ARG A 152 -9.59 -2.86 8.17
CA ARG A 152 -8.66 -3.39 9.17
C ARG A 152 -8.38 -2.34 10.23
N ASP A 153 -8.72 -2.65 11.49
CA ASP A 153 -8.39 -1.81 12.65
C ASP A 153 -7.09 -2.22 13.32
N ASP A 154 -6.61 -3.43 12.99
CA ASP A 154 -5.45 -4.08 13.61
C ASP A 154 -4.12 -3.76 12.93
N SER A 155 -4.14 -3.22 11.71
CA SER A 155 -2.95 -3.02 10.89
C SER A 155 -2.90 -1.62 10.26
N ILE A 156 -1.67 -1.15 10.02
CA ILE A 156 -1.39 0.13 9.37
C ILE A 156 -0.61 -0.15 8.09
N GLY A 157 -1.00 0.49 6.97
CA GLY A 157 -0.30 0.26 5.70
C GLY A 157 -0.58 1.31 4.63
N GLY A 158 -1.76 1.86 4.56
CA GLY A 158 -2.13 2.85 3.54
C GLY A 158 -2.36 2.25 2.16
N PHE A 159 -2.98 1.08 2.09
CA PHE A 159 -3.32 0.41 0.84
C PHE A 159 -4.68 -0.32 0.93
N VAL A 160 -5.15 -0.76 -0.21
CA VAL A 160 -6.33 -1.62 -0.34
C VAL A 160 -5.90 -2.92 -1.01
N ARG A 161 -6.06 -4.04 -0.32
CA ARG A 161 -5.86 -5.36 -0.92
C ARG A 161 -7.16 -5.80 -1.57
N VAL A 162 -7.08 -6.13 -2.84
CA VAL A 162 -8.24 -6.56 -3.63
C VAL A 162 -8.00 -7.99 -4.09
N ARG A 163 -8.92 -8.87 -3.76
CA ARG A 163 -8.89 -10.28 -4.17
C ARG A 163 -10.19 -10.64 -4.87
N ILE A 164 -10.09 -11.42 -5.94
CA ILE A 164 -11.23 -11.93 -6.69
C ILE A 164 -11.35 -13.44 -6.55
N THR A 165 -12.57 -13.91 -6.32
CA THR A 165 -12.91 -15.34 -6.25
C THR A 165 -14.25 -15.59 -6.93
N GLU A 166 -14.50 -16.83 -7.27
CA GLU A 166 -15.82 -17.26 -7.70
C GLU A 166 -16.81 -17.19 -6.53
N ILE A 167 -18.06 -16.92 -6.84
CA ILE A 167 -19.14 -17.10 -5.87
C ILE A 167 -19.67 -18.50 -6.10
N PRO A 168 -19.55 -19.40 -5.12
CA PRO A 168 -20.16 -20.72 -5.25
C PRO A 168 -21.64 -20.60 -5.47
N SER A 169 -22.15 -21.40 -6.43
CA SER A 169 -23.57 -21.45 -6.82
C SER A 169 -24.41 -22.04 -5.72
#